data_af70c4e6ea90a546b3fdbf34bd925f50
#
_entry.id   af70c4e6ea90a546b3fdbf34bd925f50
#
_cell.length_a   1.000
_cell.length_b   1.000
_cell.length_c   1.000
_cell.angle_alpha   90.00
_cell.angle_beta   90.00
_cell.angle_gamma   90.00
#
_symmetry.space_group_name_H-M   'P 1'
#
loop_
_entity.id
_entity.type
_entity.pdbx_description
1 polymer ?
#
loop_
_entity_poly.entity_id
_entity_poly.type
_entity_poly.pdbx_seq_one_letter_code
_entity_poly.pdbx_strand_id
1 'polypeptide(L)'
;LENDKKHYSIIIIGGGPIGLACGIEAAKADIDYLVLEKGCLVNSLYNYPANMTFFSTSERLEIGNIPFVSNNAKPTRVEALEYYRRVASSNHVNIKLFENVIDVKNKTQEGIFILTTNRQTYTADHIIIATGFYDIPYLLNVPGEDLPKVTHYYKEPHFYAFQKVIVIGAQNSAVDAALETWRKGADVTMVIRGEQIGERVKYWVRPDIINRIKEGSIKTYYQSTVTAIREHEVDIQTPEGLITLPNDWVIALTGYQPNLEFLSSMGIQLSNDEVRKPVYNEETYETNIKNIFLAGVICGGMNTHRLFIENSREHAERIIQAIKNR
;
A
#
# COMPACT_ATOMS: atom_id res chain seq x y z
N LEU A 1 9.80 -11.89 30.51
CA LEU A 1 8.40 -12.31 30.68
C LEU A 1 7.59 -11.52 29.65
N GLU A 2 7.21 -12.17 28.55
CA GLU A 2 6.24 -11.61 27.61
C GLU A 2 4.94 -11.37 28.36
N ASN A 3 4.43 -10.16 28.24
CA ASN A 3 3.21 -9.74 28.90
C ASN A 3 2.04 -10.49 28.24
N ASP A 4 1.46 -11.44 28.94
CA ASP A 4 0.36 -12.32 28.48
C ASP A 4 -0.98 -11.56 28.40
N LYS A 5 -0.91 -10.22 28.31
CA LYS A 5 -2.08 -9.37 28.22
C LYS A 5 -2.83 -9.65 26.92
N LYS A 6 -4.11 -10.00 27.04
CA LYS A 6 -4.97 -10.36 25.91
C LYS A 6 -6.07 -9.34 25.63
N HIS A 7 -6.34 -8.42 26.57
CA HIS A 7 -7.35 -7.37 26.43
C HIS A 7 -6.72 -5.99 26.36
N TYR A 8 -7.17 -5.15 25.42
CA TYR A 8 -6.73 -3.77 25.23
C TYR A 8 -7.93 -2.86 25.02
N SER A 9 -7.84 -1.61 25.48
CA SER A 9 -8.88 -0.61 25.18
C SER A 9 -8.97 -0.36 23.68
N ILE A 10 -7.83 -0.33 22.99
CA ILE A 10 -7.78 -0.14 21.52
C ILE A 10 -6.85 -1.20 20.90
N ILE A 11 -7.34 -1.87 19.85
CA ILE A 11 -6.44 -2.60 18.93
C ILE A 11 -6.43 -1.90 17.58
N ILE A 12 -5.22 -1.58 17.10
CA ILE A 12 -4.97 -0.93 15.81
C ILE A 12 -4.46 -2.00 14.85
N ILE A 13 -5.17 -2.20 13.73
CA ILE A 13 -4.84 -3.19 12.71
C ILE A 13 -4.09 -2.50 11.57
N GLY A 14 -2.78 -2.79 11.47
CA GLY A 14 -1.84 -2.22 10.51
C GLY A 14 -0.83 -1.27 11.17
N GLY A 15 0.46 -1.60 11.03
CA GLY A 15 1.62 -0.86 11.56
C GLY A 15 2.29 0.05 10.52
N GLY A 16 1.52 0.54 9.55
CA GLY A 16 1.94 1.60 8.62
C GLY A 16 2.01 2.98 9.30
N PRO A 17 2.41 4.03 8.58
CA PRO A 17 2.55 5.38 9.15
C PRO A 17 1.31 5.87 9.92
N ILE A 18 0.12 5.58 9.39
CA ILE A 18 -1.14 6.03 10.02
C ILE A 18 -1.50 5.18 11.25
N GLY A 19 -1.24 3.87 11.21
CA GLY A 19 -1.42 3.03 12.40
C GLY A 19 -0.46 3.40 13.52
N LEU A 20 0.80 3.74 13.20
CA LEU A 20 1.76 4.29 14.16
C LEU A 20 1.26 5.63 14.74
N ALA A 21 0.75 6.53 13.90
CA ALA A 21 0.17 7.78 14.38
C ALA A 21 -0.99 7.54 15.36
N CYS A 22 -1.89 6.60 15.06
CA CYS A 22 -2.98 6.22 15.97
C CYS A 22 -2.44 5.69 17.33
N GLY A 23 -1.40 4.84 17.30
CA GLY A 23 -0.77 4.33 18.52
C GLY A 23 -0.12 5.45 19.36
N ILE A 24 0.54 6.40 18.71
CA ILE A 24 1.15 7.55 19.37
C ILE A 24 0.09 8.44 20.03
N GLU A 25 -1.01 8.74 19.33
CA GLU A 25 -2.09 9.56 19.90
C GLU A 25 -2.82 8.82 21.03
N ALA A 26 -2.99 7.49 20.95
CA ALA A 26 -3.52 6.69 22.04
C ALA A 26 -2.61 6.77 23.29
N ALA A 27 -1.28 6.63 23.10
CA ALA A 27 -0.30 6.78 24.18
C ALA A 27 -0.35 8.19 24.82
N LYS A 28 -0.42 9.25 24.02
CA LYS A 28 -0.56 10.64 24.54
C LYS A 28 -1.85 10.85 25.34
N ALA A 29 -2.89 10.11 25.02
CA ALA A 29 -4.17 10.15 25.72
C ALA A 29 -4.23 9.24 26.95
N ASP A 30 -3.15 8.54 27.29
CA ASP A 30 -3.05 7.53 28.35
C ASP A 30 -4.06 6.38 28.17
N ILE A 31 -4.36 6.03 26.92
CA ILE A 31 -5.24 4.91 26.57
C ILE A 31 -4.39 3.69 26.23
N ASP A 32 -4.71 2.56 26.85
CA ASP A 32 -4.06 1.30 26.60
C ASP A 32 -4.37 0.77 25.19
N TYR A 33 -3.34 0.42 24.45
CA TYR A 33 -3.48 -0.01 23.05
C TYR A 33 -2.45 -1.06 22.63
N LEU A 34 -2.75 -1.72 21.52
CA LEU A 34 -1.82 -2.59 20.79
C LEU A 34 -1.94 -2.37 19.29
N VAL A 35 -0.81 -2.19 18.61
CA VAL A 35 -0.75 -2.23 17.14
C VAL A 35 -0.41 -3.65 16.69
N LEU A 36 -1.17 -4.22 15.76
CA LEU A 36 -0.93 -5.51 15.14
C LEU A 36 -0.54 -5.30 13.66
N GLU A 37 0.67 -5.69 13.30
CA GLU A 37 1.19 -5.58 11.93
C GLU A 37 1.52 -6.98 11.39
N LYS A 38 0.97 -7.33 10.22
CA LYS A 38 1.16 -8.64 9.59
C LYS A 38 2.59 -8.89 9.08
N GLY A 39 3.32 -7.84 8.78
CA GLY A 39 4.68 -7.89 8.27
C GLY A 39 5.67 -7.17 9.17
N CYS A 40 6.70 -6.61 8.57
CA CYS A 40 7.65 -5.77 9.28
C CYS A 40 7.08 -4.37 9.56
N LEU A 41 7.75 -3.61 10.40
CA LEU A 41 7.39 -2.21 10.67
C LEU A 41 7.25 -1.43 9.35
N VAL A 42 6.14 -0.68 9.20
CA VAL A 42 5.76 0.04 7.97
C VAL A 42 5.86 -0.82 6.70
N ASN A 43 5.30 -2.02 6.75
CA ASN A 43 5.44 -3.07 5.76
C ASN A 43 5.16 -2.63 4.31
N SER A 44 4.17 -1.77 4.08
CA SER A 44 3.90 -1.23 2.74
C SER A 44 5.09 -0.44 2.19
N LEU A 45 5.71 0.41 3.01
CA LEU A 45 6.90 1.19 2.62
C LEU A 45 8.11 0.27 2.36
N TYR A 46 8.26 -0.77 3.19
CA TYR A 46 9.31 -1.78 2.98
C TYR A 46 9.16 -2.50 1.63
N ASN A 47 7.94 -2.70 1.17
CA ASN A 47 7.67 -3.36 -0.11
C ASN A 47 7.65 -2.41 -1.32
N TYR A 48 7.81 -1.11 -1.13
CA TYR A 48 8.01 -0.17 -2.24
C TYR A 48 9.35 -0.41 -2.95
N PRO A 49 9.50 0.04 -4.21
CA PRO A 49 10.77 -0.06 -4.93
C PRO A 49 11.95 0.52 -4.13
N ALA A 50 13.11 -0.13 -4.18
CA ALA A 50 14.27 0.24 -3.37
C ALA A 50 14.71 1.70 -3.59
N ASN A 51 14.67 2.17 -4.84
CA ASN A 51 15.08 3.52 -5.24
C ASN A 51 13.92 4.54 -5.23
N MET A 52 12.76 4.16 -4.68
CA MET A 52 11.58 5.03 -4.68
C MET A 52 11.84 6.34 -3.92
N THR A 53 11.47 7.44 -4.54
CA THR A 53 11.42 8.78 -3.95
C THR A 53 9.96 9.18 -3.75
N PHE A 54 9.61 9.70 -2.59
CA PHE A 54 8.26 10.16 -2.30
C PHE A 54 7.85 11.34 -3.18
N PHE A 55 6.55 11.47 -3.39
CA PHE A 55 5.98 12.64 -4.06
C PHE A 55 5.93 13.86 -3.14
N SER A 56 5.64 13.63 -1.87
CA SER A 56 5.54 14.64 -0.82
C SER A 56 6.92 15.01 -0.24
N THR A 57 7.05 16.20 0.32
CA THR A 57 8.22 16.61 1.09
C THR A 57 8.27 15.87 2.43
N SER A 58 9.42 15.86 3.09
CA SER A 58 9.61 15.15 4.36
C SER A 58 8.69 15.66 5.46
N GLU A 59 8.48 16.98 5.57
CA GLU A 59 7.62 17.60 6.59
C GLU A 59 6.16 17.15 6.47
N ARG A 60 5.71 16.86 5.24
CA ARG A 60 4.35 16.36 5.01
C ARG A 60 4.16 14.89 5.42
N LEU A 61 5.26 14.16 5.56
CA LEU A 61 5.25 12.74 5.96
C LEU A 61 5.45 12.57 7.48
N GLU A 62 5.63 13.66 8.22
CA GLU A 62 5.81 13.64 9.67
C GLU A 62 4.59 13.14 10.42
N ILE A 63 4.84 12.35 11.46
CA ILE A 63 3.85 11.89 12.44
C ILE A 63 4.41 12.04 13.86
N GLY A 64 3.53 12.12 14.86
CA GLY A 64 3.91 12.13 16.27
C GLY A 64 4.70 13.37 16.71
N ASN A 65 4.65 14.47 15.93
CA ASN A 65 5.41 15.69 16.17
C ASN A 65 6.94 15.49 16.17
N ILE A 66 7.43 14.49 15.45
CA ILE A 66 8.86 14.23 15.28
C ILE A 66 9.28 14.71 13.89
N PRO A 67 10.30 15.61 13.78
CA PRO A 67 10.78 16.10 12.51
C PRO A 67 11.34 14.98 11.61
N PHE A 68 10.99 15.00 10.33
CA PHE A 68 11.58 14.16 9.31
C PHE A 68 12.60 14.95 8.50
N VAL A 69 13.85 14.85 8.90
CA VAL A 69 14.97 15.51 8.19
C VAL A 69 15.38 14.64 7.00
N SER A 70 15.38 15.23 5.82
CA SER A 70 15.90 14.63 4.58
C SER A 70 16.93 15.55 3.94
N ASN A 71 17.95 14.97 3.31
CA ASN A 71 18.95 15.74 2.58
C ASN A 71 18.43 16.26 1.23
N ASN A 72 17.31 15.74 0.77
CA ASN A 72 16.67 16.09 -0.50
C ASN A 72 15.28 16.69 -0.27
N ALA A 73 14.82 17.50 -1.23
CA ALA A 73 13.45 18.05 -1.19
C ALA A 73 12.36 16.97 -1.13
N LYS A 74 12.66 15.78 -1.61
CA LYS A 74 11.80 14.61 -1.63
C LYS A 74 12.54 13.44 -0.97
N PRO A 75 12.07 12.93 0.18
CA PRO A 75 12.76 11.83 0.85
C PRO A 75 12.67 10.53 0.07
N THR A 76 13.67 9.70 0.26
CA THR A 76 13.75 8.35 -0.29
C THR A 76 13.00 7.35 0.59
N ARG A 77 12.74 6.16 0.04
CA ARG A 77 12.22 5.02 0.81
C ARG A 77 13.11 4.68 2.02
N VAL A 78 14.43 4.70 1.85
CA VAL A 78 15.37 4.35 2.92
C VAL A 78 15.30 5.36 4.06
N GLU A 79 15.27 6.66 3.76
CA GLU A 79 15.09 7.71 4.77
C GLU A 79 13.74 7.56 5.51
N ALA A 80 12.67 7.23 4.79
CA ALA A 80 11.36 7.03 5.40
C ALA A 80 11.31 5.80 6.32
N LEU A 81 11.92 4.69 5.92
CA LEU A 81 12.01 3.49 6.77
C LEU A 81 12.74 3.79 8.09
N GLU A 82 13.86 4.51 8.01
CA GLU A 82 14.63 4.89 9.21
C GLU A 82 13.86 5.92 10.05
N TYR A 83 13.19 6.87 9.41
CA TYR A 83 12.35 7.85 10.11
C TYR A 83 11.25 7.16 10.92
N TYR A 84 10.40 6.32 10.29
CA TYR A 84 9.29 5.67 11.00
C TYR A 84 9.78 4.67 12.05
N ARG A 85 10.94 4.03 11.84
CA ARG A 85 11.57 3.19 12.84
C ARG A 85 11.93 4.01 14.10
N ARG A 86 12.53 5.19 13.91
CA ARG A 86 12.86 6.10 15.02
C ARG A 86 11.62 6.63 15.71
N VAL A 87 10.60 7.02 14.94
CA VAL A 87 9.32 7.47 15.50
C VAL A 87 8.71 6.40 16.39
N ALA A 88 8.64 5.15 15.93
CA ALA A 88 8.11 4.04 16.71
C ALA A 88 8.94 3.79 17.99
N SER A 89 10.27 3.81 17.89
CA SER A 89 11.17 3.61 19.02
C SER A 89 11.09 4.75 20.04
N SER A 90 11.14 6.00 19.60
CA SER A 90 11.13 7.19 20.49
C SER A 90 9.81 7.36 21.23
N ASN A 91 8.71 6.91 20.65
CA ASN A 91 7.39 6.94 21.30
C ASN A 91 7.05 5.63 22.03
N HIS A 92 7.98 4.66 22.08
CA HIS A 92 7.75 3.36 22.71
C HIS A 92 6.45 2.69 22.24
N VAL A 93 6.18 2.74 20.92
CA VAL A 93 4.92 2.25 20.36
C VAL A 93 4.74 0.77 20.69
N ASN A 94 3.62 0.44 21.33
CA ASN A 94 3.27 -0.95 21.65
C ASN A 94 2.79 -1.66 20.38
N ILE A 95 3.68 -2.38 19.71
CA ILE A 95 3.45 -3.03 18.41
C ILE A 95 3.94 -4.47 18.40
N LYS A 96 3.14 -5.37 17.83
CA LYS A 96 3.54 -6.73 17.48
C LYS A 96 3.65 -6.85 15.97
N LEU A 97 4.83 -7.25 15.53
CA LEU A 97 5.17 -7.46 14.12
C LEU A 97 5.00 -8.92 13.72
N PHE A 98 4.78 -9.17 12.43
CA PHE A 98 4.54 -10.50 11.88
C PHE A 98 3.37 -11.21 12.56
N GLU A 99 2.38 -10.42 12.99
CA GLU A 99 1.14 -10.90 13.59
C GLU A 99 -0.06 -10.39 12.80
N ASN A 100 -0.62 -11.30 11.99
CA ASN A 100 -1.70 -10.99 11.06
C ASN A 100 -3.07 -11.22 11.72
N VAL A 101 -3.92 -10.20 11.74
CA VAL A 101 -5.32 -10.33 12.12
C VAL A 101 -6.08 -11.04 11.00
N ILE A 102 -6.65 -12.20 11.29
CA ILE A 102 -7.36 -13.05 10.34
C ILE A 102 -8.87 -12.78 10.40
N ASP A 103 -9.40 -12.60 11.60
CA ASP A 103 -10.83 -12.47 11.83
C ASP A 103 -11.12 -11.53 12.99
N VAL A 104 -12.23 -10.82 12.91
CA VAL A 104 -12.73 -9.91 13.95
C VAL A 104 -14.22 -10.18 14.15
N LYS A 105 -14.58 -10.58 15.37
CA LYS A 105 -15.98 -10.83 15.76
C LYS A 105 -16.42 -9.85 16.82
N ASN A 106 -17.63 -9.36 16.67
CA ASN A 106 -18.29 -8.58 17.70
C ASN A 106 -18.99 -9.51 18.70
N LYS A 107 -18.63 -9.42 19.98
CA LYS A 107 -19.32 -10.14 21.05
C LYS A 107 -20.50 -9.29 21.53
N THR A 108 -21.64 -9.48 20.90
CA THR A 108 -22.81 -8.59 20.90
C THR A 108 -23.41 -8.25 22.27
N GLN A 109 -23.15 -9.01 23.32
CA GLN A 109 -23.75 -8.74 24.65
C GLN A 109 -22.90 -7.81 25.56
N GLU A 110 -21.61 -7.66 25.29
CA GLU A 110 -20.67 -6.90 26.14
C GLU A 110 -19.99 -5.74 25.40
N GLY A 111 -20.24 -5.58 24.09
CA GLY A 111 -19.58 -4.53 23.29
C GLY A 111 -18.08 -4.75 23.04
N ILE A 112 -17.56 -5.95 23.36
CA ILE A 112 -16.14 -6.32 23.22
C ILE A 112 -15.94 -7.03 21.89
N PHE A 113 -14.85 -6.71 21.19
CA PHE A 113 -14.41 -7.40 19.98
C PHE A 113 -13.46 -8.54 20.32
N ILE A 114 -13.57 -9.62 19.57
CA ILE A 114 -12.60 -10.74 19.59
C ILE A 114 -11.82 -10.71 18.28
N LEU A 115 -10.50 -10.56 18.36
CA LEU A 115 -9.60 -10.58 17.22
C LEU A 115 -8.78 -11.87 17.23
N THR A 116 -8.88 -12.63 16.15
CA THR A 116 -8.07 -13.83 15.94
C THR A 116 -6.91 -13.50 15.02
N THR A 117 -5.70 -13.80 15.45
CA THR A 117 -4.48 -13.65 14.66
C THR A 117 -3.91 -15.00 14.25
N ASN A 118 -2.85 -15.01 13.45
CA ASN A 118 -2.08 -16.22 13.14
C ASN A 118 -1.29 -16.76 14.36
N ARG A 119 -1.30 -16.07 15.50
CA ARG A 119 -0.55 -16.47 16.71
C ARG A 119 -1.45 -16.72 17.92
N GLN A 120 -2.44 -15.84 18.14
CA GLN A 120 -3.30 -15.92 19.33
C GLN A 120 -4.59 -15.13 19.15
N THR A 121 -5.39 -15.06 20.21
CA THR A 121 -6.64 -14.29 20.24
C THR A 121 -6.52 -13.15 21.24
N TYR A 122 -7.03 -11.98 20.84
CA TYR A 122 -7.13 -10.77 21.66
C TYR A 122 -8.58 -10.34 21.82
N THR A 123 -8.81 -9.47 22.79
CA THR A 123 -10.07 -8.75 22.93
C THR A 123 -9.80 -7.25 22.99
N ALA A 124 -10.75 -6.45 22.51
CA ALA A 124 -10.65 -4.99 22.53
C ALA A 124 -12.02 -4.33 22.68
N ASP A 125 -12.04 -3.14 23.29
CA ASP A 125 -13.24 -2.30 23.35
C ASP A 125 -13.45 -1.53 22.04
N HIS A 126 -12.34 -1.14 21.39
CA HIS A 126 -12.33 -0.37 20.14
C HIS A 126 -11.35 -0.96 19.15
N ILE A 127 -11.66 -0.82 17.86
CA ILE A 127 -10.78 -1.23 16.76
C ILE A 127 -10.53 -0.05 15.84
N ILE A 128 -9.27 0.18 15.48
CA ILE A 128 -8.87 1.12 14.44
C ILE A 128 -8.26 0.32 13.28
N ILE A 129 -8.85 0.43 12.08
CA ILE A 129 -8.37 -0.27 10.89
C ILE A 129 -7.53 0.69 10.06
N ALA A 130 -6.22 0.43 9.97
CA ALA A 130 -5.22 1.23 9.24
C ALA A 130 -4.44 0.36 8.23
N THR A 131 -5.10 -0.58 7.58
CA THR A 131 -4.50 -1.65 6.76
C THR A 131 -3.93 -1.18 5.43
N GLY A 132 -4.26 0.05 4.97
CA GLY A 132 -3.75 0.57 3.72
C GLY A 132 -4.36 -0.10 2.47
N PHE A 133 -3.60 -0.14 1.35
CA PHE A 133 -4.08 -0.66 0.07
C PHE A 133 -3.02 -1.45 -0.74
N TYR A 134 -1.79 -1.52 -0.26
CA TYR A 134 -0.65 -2.01 -1.06
C TYR A 134 -0.51 -3.54 -1.06
N ASP A 135 -1.44 -4.25 -0.44
CA ASP A 135 -1.31 -5.69 -0.20
C ASP A 135 -1.89 -6.57 -1.31
N ILE A 136 -2.84 -6.06 -2.08
CA ILE A 136 -3.56 -6.84 -3.09
C ILE A 136 -3.35 -6.18 -4.46
N PRO A 137 -2.55 -6.79 -5.36
CA PRO A 137 -2.39 -6.28 -6.71
C PRO A 137 -3.66 -6.53 -7.53
N TYR A 138 -3.91 -5.68 -8.52
CA TYR A 138 -4.84 -6.01 -9.58
C TYR A 138 -4.19 -7.05 -10.48
N LEU A 139 -4.78 -8.23 -10.55
CA LEU A 139 -4.31 -9.32 -11.40
C LEU A 139 -4.64 -9.05 -12.87
N LEU A 140 -3.83 -9.62 -13.76
CA LEU A 140 -4.07 -9.60 -15.21
C LEU A 140 -5.19 -10.57 -15.58
N ASN A 141 -5.35 -11.63 -14.77
CA ASN A 141 -6.26 -12.76 -15.01
C ASN A 141 -6.03 -13.44 -16.37
N VAL A 142 -4.75 -13.71 -16.67
CA VAL A 142 -4.32 -14.38 -17.89
C VAL A 142 -3.57 -15.67 -17.59
N PRO A 143 -3.61 -16.66 -18.50
CA PRO A 143 -2.80 -17.86 -18.35
C PRO A 143 -1.32 -17.55 -18.15
N GLY A 144 -0.69 -18.19 -17.15
CA GLY A 144 0.72 -18.04 -16.82
C GLY A 144 1.08 -16.81 -15.96
N GLU A 145 0.08 -16.09 -15.43
CA GLU A 145 0.33 -14.98 -14.49
C GLU A 145 0.99 -15.44 -13.19
N ASP A 146 0.82 -16.71 -12.83
CA ASP A 146 1.38 -17.36 -11.64
C ASP A 146 2.81 -17.89 -11.82
N LEU A 147 3.39 -17.76 -13.03
CA LEU A 147 4.76 -18.18 -13.29
C LEU A 147 5.77 -17.40 -12.42
N PRO A 148 6.86 -18.05 -11.94
CA PRO A 148 7.87 -17.39 -11.08
C PRO A 148 8.55 -16.17 -11.68
N LYS A 149 8.50 -16.01 -13.00
CA LYS A 149 9.02 -14.84 -13.71
C LYS A 149 8.08 -13.63 -13.72
N VAL A 150 6.87 -13.77 -13.19
CA VAL A 150 5.89 -12.67 -13.08
C VAL A 150 5.94 -12.08 -11.68
N THR A 151 6.04 -10.77 -11.60
CA THR A 151 5.96 -10.07 -10.32
C THR A 151 5.01 -8.88 -10.40
N HIS A 152 4.22 -8.72 -9.33
CA HIS A 152 3.41 -7.51 -9.10
C HIS A 152 4.12 -6.51 -8.17
N TYR A 153 5.26 -6.87 -7.59
CA TYR A 153 6.03 -6.07 -6.66
C TYR A 153 7.47 -5.89 -7.17
N TYR A 154 7.68 -4.84 -7.93
CA TYR A 154 9.03 -4.48 -8.35
C TYR A 154 9.84 -3.97 -7.15
N LYS A 155 11.06 -4.47 -6.98
CA LYS A 155 11.95 -4.07 -5.87
C LYS A 155 13.15 -3.27 -6.32
N GLU A 156 14.00 -3.85 -7.18
CA GLU A 156 15.23 -3.20 -7.61
C GLU A 156 15.62 -3.60 -9.04
N PRO A 157 16.36 -2.74 -9.75
CA PRO A 157 16.64 -2.96 -11.18
C PRO A 157 17.76 -3.96 -11.47
N HIS A 158 18.72 -4.15 -10.55
CA HIS A 158 19.92 -4.95 -10.85
C HIS A 158 19.59 -6.41 -11.20
N PHE A 159 18.57 -6.95 -10.57
CA PHE A 159 18.06 -8.30 -10.84
C PHE A 159 17.70 -8.54 -12.31
N TYR A 160 17.30 -7.49 -13.02
CA TYR A 160 16.85 -7.55 -14.42
C TYR A 160 17.94 -7.16 -15.43
N ALA A 161 19.17 -6.94 -14.99
CA ALA A 161 20.27 -6.50 -15.87
C ALA A 161 20.47 -7.48 -17.02
N PHE A 162 20.52 -6.95 -18.27
CA PHE A 162 20.71 -7.70 -19.52
C PHE A 162 19.61 -8.71 -19.86
N GLN A 163 18.44 -8.62 -19.20
CA GLN A 163 17.29 -9.47 -19.44
C GLN A 163 16.25 -8.78 -20.34
N LYS A 164 15.39 -9.55 -21.00
CA LYS A 164 14.22 -9.06 -21.73
C LYS A 164 13.06 -8.91 -20.75
N VAL A 165 12.68 -7.68 -20.47
CA VAL A 165 11.70 -7.34 -19.44
C VAL A 165 10.45 -6.73 -20.07
N ILE A 166 9.30 -7.32 -19.79
CA ILE A 166 8.01 -6.69 -20.11
C ILE A 166 7.47 -5.99 -18.86
N VAL A 167 7.21 -4.69 -18.95
CA VAL A 167 6.60 -3.88 -17.91
C VAL A 167 5.17 -3.55 -18.30
N ILE A 168 4.20 -3.98 -17.49
CA ILE A 168 2.77 -3.75 -17.74
C ILE A 168 2.29 -2.63 -16.82
N GLY A 169 1.76 -1.55 -17.42
CA GLY A 169 1.26 -0.38 -16.70
C GLY A 169 1.79 0.93 -17.25
N ALA A 170 1.18 2.05 -16.82
CA ALA A 170 1.48 3.40 -17.35
C ALA A 170 1.63 4.47 -16.26
N GLN A 171 1.54 4.09 -14.97
CA GLN A 171 1.63 5.02 -13.83
C GLN A 171 3.03 4.99 -13.20
N ASN A 172 3.22 5.72 -12.09
CA ASN A 172 4.51 5.94 -11.45
C ASN A 172 5.35 4.66 -11.29
N SER A 173 4.79 3.60 -10.71
CA SER A 173 5.56 2.38 -10.44
C SER A 173 6.04 1.70 -11.74
N ALA A 174 5.20 1.66 -12.78
CA ALA A 174 5.58 1.07 -14.07
C ALA A 174 6.64 1.90 -14.79
N VAL A 175 6.51 3.22 -14.74
CA VAL A 175 7.48 4.14 -15.34
C VAL A 175 8.83 4.08 -14.61
N ASP A 176 8.81 4.11 -13.27
CA ASP A 176 10.03 3.97 -12.46
C ASP A 176 10.72 2.62 -12.77
N ALA A 177 9.98 1.50 -12.79
CA ALA A 177 10.52 0.18 -13.10
C ALA A 177 11.12 0.11 -14.52
N ALA A 178 10.42 0.64 -15.52
CA ALA A 178 10.90 0.64 -16.90
C ALA A 178 12.18 1.43 -17.07
N LEU A 179 12.25 2.64 -16.52
CA LEU A 179 13.45 3.49 -16.59
C LEU A 179 14.62 2.90 -15.80
N GLU A 180 14.37 2.39 -14.59
CA GLU A 180 15.41 1.84 -13.75
C GLU A 180 16.03 0.57 -14.36
N THR A 181 15.21 -0.36 -14.85
CA THR A 181 15.68 -1.61 -15.48
C THR A 181 16.39 -1.32 -16.80
N TRP A 182 15.88 -0.41 -17.64
CA TRP A 182 16.54 0.04 -18.84
C TRP A 182 17.94 0.62 -18.55
N ARG A 183 18.08 1.48 -17.52
CA ARG A 183 19.38 2.04 -17.11
C ARG A 183 20.38 0.98 -16.64
N LYS A 184 19.93 -0.22 -16.29
CA LYS A 184 20.77 -1.38 -15.96
C LYS A 184 21.02 -2.30 -17.14
N GLY A 185 20.64 -1.88 -18.36
CA GLY A 185 20.90 -2.61 -19.59
C GLY A 185 19.88 -3.70 -19.92
N ALA A 186 18.70 -3.69 -19.31
CA ALA A 186 17.60 -4.55 -19.72
C ALA A 186 17.02 -4.09 -21.07
N ASP A 187 16.60 -5.06 -21.91
CA ASP A 187 15.77 -4.81 -23.10
C ASP A 187 14.31 -4.69 -22.63
N VAL A 188 13.85 -3.45 -22.49
CA VAL A 188 12.56 -3.15 -21.87
C VAL A 188 11.48 -2.92 -22.92
N THR A 189 10.37 -3.62 -22.75
CA THR A 189 9.13 -3.37 -23.51
C THR A 189 8.01 -3.02 -22.54
N MET A 190 7.33 -1.87 -22.75
CA MET A 190 6.13 -1.50 -22.01
C MET A 190 4.86 -1.92 -22.75
N VAL A 191 3.89 -2.48 -22.01
CA VAL A 191 2.54 -2.77 -22.49
C VAL A 191 1.55 -1.92 -21.73
N ILE A 192 0.84 -1.06 -22.44
CA ILE A 192 -0.01 -0.01 -21.88
C ILE A 192 -1.42 -0.14 -22.48
N ARG A 193 -2.41 -0.36 -21.62
CA ARG A 193 -3.82 -0.47 -22.02
C ARG A 193 -4.39 0.85 -22.57
N GLY A 194 -3.89 1.98 -22.08
CA GLY A 194 -4.30 3.32 -22.53
C GLY A 194 -3.53 3.79 -23.76
N GLU A 195 -3.81 5.01 -24.16
CA GLU A 195 -3.24 5.66 -25.37
C GLU A 195 -1.90 6.37 -25.08
N GLN A 196 -1.54 6.55 -23.81
CA GLN A 196 -0.36 7.31 -23.41
C GLN A 196 0.15 6.94 -22.02
N ILE A 197 1.32 7.42 -21.68
CA ILE A 197 1.86 7.41 -20.30
C ILE A 197 0.93 8.24 -19.41
N GLY A 198 0.66 7.73 -18.22
CA GLY A 198 -0.27 8.34 -17.27
C GLY A 198 0.08 9.80 -16.93
N GLU A 199 -0.93 10.65 -16.84
CA GLU A 199 -0.76 12.07 -16.53
C GLU A 199 -0.27 12.31 -15.08
N ARG A 200 -0.53 11.37 -14.19
CA ARG A 200 -0.12 11.42 -12.77
C ARG A 200 1.30 10.92 -12.52
N VAL A 201 2.04 10.55 -13.55
CA VAL A 201 3.46 10.25 -13.42
C VAL A 201 4.19 11.51 -12.93
N LYS A 202 5.11 11.33 -11.97
CA LYS A 202 5.92 12.41 -11.39
C LYS A 202 6.43 13.34 -12.49
N TYR A 203 6.17 14.62 -12.36
CA TYR A 203 6.47 15.63 -13.40
C TYR A 203 7.96 15.67 -13.77
N TRP A 204 8.85 15.28 -12.85
CA TRP A 204 10.30 15.23 -13.11
C TRP A 204 10.75 13.91 -13.74
N VAL A 205 9.92 12.85 -13.75
CA VAL A 205 10.22 11.55 -14.35
C VAL A 205 9.54 11.38 -15.70
N ARG A 206 8.34 11.95 -15.86
CA ARG A 206 7.53 11.82 -17.09
C ARG A 206 8.24 12.24 -18.36
N PRO A 207 9.02 13.35 -18.43
CA PRO A 207 9.77 13.71 -19.62
C PRO A 207 10.81 12.66 -20.04
N ASP A 208 11.47 12.02 -19.08
CA ASP A 208 12.50 11.02 -19.37
C ASP A 208 11.90 9.77 -20.03
N ILE A 209 10.83 9.19 -19.47
CA ILE A 209 10.18 8.02 -20.09
C ILE A 209 9.67 8.34 -21.50
N ILE A 210 9.08 9.53 -21.71
CA ILE A 210 8.59 9.94 -23.03
C ILE A 210 9.76 10.02 -24.03
N ASN A 211 10.90 10.58 -23.63
CA ASN A 211 12.08 10.66 -24.47
C ASN A 211 12.64 9.25 -24.81
N ARG A 212 12.74 8.35 -23.80
CA ARG A 212 13.20 6.96 -24.03
C ARG A 212 12.30 6.19 -24.99
N ILE A 213 11.00 6.40 -24.92
CA ILE A 213 10.04 5.81 -25.87
C ILE A 213 10.22 6.42 -27.28
N LYS A 214 10.29 7.75 -27.37
CA LYS A 214 10.41 8.45 -28.65
C LYS A 214 11.68 8.10 -29.43
N GLU A 215 12.78 7.91 -28.76
CA GLU A 215 14.06 7.51 -29.38
C GLU A 215 14.17 5.99 -29.60
N GLY A 216 13.19 5.19 -29.17
CA GLY A 216 13.17 3.75 -29.33
C GLY A 216 14.01 2.95 -28.32
N SER A 217 14.55 3.60 -27.30
CA SER A 217 15.31 2.93 -26.21
C SER A 217 14.43 2.02 -25.35
N ILE A 218 13.15 2.39 -25.19
CA ILE A 218 12.13 1.57 -24.53
C ILE A 218 10.99 1.37 -25.53
N LYS A 219 10.79 0.13 -25.96
CA LYS A 219 9.67 -0.21 -26.86
C LYS A 219 8.35 -0.08 -26.10
N THR A 220 7.30 0.40 -26.75
CA THR A 220 6.01 0.59 -26.08
C THR A 220 4.86 0.25 -27.02
N TYR A 221 3.98 -0.62 -26.54
CA TYR A 221 2.70 -0.95 -27.18
C TYR A 221 1.57 -0.27 -26.40
N TYR A 222 0.96 0.73 -27.02
CA TYR A 222 -0.23 1.39 -26.50
C TYR A 222 -1.50 0.66 -26.91
N GLN A 223 -2.63 0.94 -26.22
CA GLN A 223 -3.93 0.30 -26.47
C GLN A 223 -3.80 -1.23 -26.53
N SER A 224 -2.88 -1.80 -25.73
CA SER A 224 -2.46 -3.19 -25.79
C SER A 224 -2.58 -3.87 -24.44
N THR A 225 -2.86 -5.16 -24.47
CA THR A 225 -3.00 -6.00 -23.27
C THR A 225 -2.27 -7.31 -23.42
N VAL A 226 -1.68 -7.79 -22.35
CA VAL A 226 -1.14 -9.16 -22.30
C VAL A 226 -2.32 -10.14 -22.27
N THR A 227 -2.25 -11.20 -23.05
CA THR A 227 -3.30 -12.24 -23.15
C THR A 227 -2.85 -13.62 -22.67
N ALA A 228 -1.55 -13.91 -22.70
CA ALA A 228 -0.96 -15.10 -22.12
C ALA A 228 0.52 -14.91 -21.82
N ILE A 229 1.01 -15.57 -20.79
CA ILE A 229 2.43 -15.60 -20.40
C ILE A 229 2.90 -17.06 -20.43
N ARG A 230 4.00 -17.32 -21.12
CA ARG A 230 4.66 -18.62 -21.17
C ARG A 230 6.09 -18.51 -20.65
N GLU A 231 6.78 -19.62 -20.49
CA GLU A 231 8.12 -19.67 -19.89
C GLU A 231 9.11 -18.69 -20.55
N HIS A 232 9.09 -18.56 -21.89
CA HIS A 232 10.02 -17.69 -22.62
C HIS A 232 9.36 -16.66 -23.53
N GLU A 233 8.04 -16.55 -23.48
CA GLU A 233 7.26 -15.70 -24.39
C GLU A 233 6.06 -15.08 -23.69
N VAL A 234 5.59 -13.96 -24.25
CA VAL A 234 4.34 -13.29 -23.85
C VAL A 234 3.55 -12.94 -25.10
N ASP A 235 2.25 -13.26 -25.09
CA ASP A 235 1.30 -12.85 -26.12
C ASP A 235 0.67 -11.50 -25.73
N ILE A 236 0.65 -10.60 -26.69
CA ILE A 236 0.13 -9.25 -26.52
C ILE A 236 -0.89 -8.98 -27.62
N GLN A 237 -2.11 -8.66 -27.23
CA GLN A 237 -3.11 -8.13 -28.14
C GLN A 237 -2.85 -6.65 -28.34
N THR A 238 -2.53 -6.27 -29.58
CA THR A 238 -2.36 -4.87 -30.02
C THR A 238 -3.52 -4.46 -30.93
N PRO A 239 -3.66 -3.17 -31.28
CA PRO A 239 -4.65 -2.72 -32.29
C PRO A 239 -4.45 -3.39 -33.67
N GLU A 240 -3.21 -3.73 -34.02
CA GLU A 240 -2.84 -4.37 -35.29
C GLU A 240 -3.01 -5.89 -35.28
N GLY A 241 -3.27 -6.48 -34.10
CA GLY A 241 -3.45 -7.92 -33.94
C GLY A 241 -2.62 -8.52 -32.81
N LEU A 242 -2.66 -9.84 -32.72
CA LEU A 242 -1.90 -10.61 -31.72
C LEU A 242 -0.43 -10.70 -32.13
N ILE A 243 0.45 -10.38 -31.22
CA ILE A 243 1.90 -10.56 -31.36
C ILE A 243 2.45 -11.41 -30.21
N THR A 244 3.54 -12.11 -30.48
CA THR A 244 4.28 -12.86 -29.47
C THR A 244 5.69 -12.29 -29.34
N LEU A 245 6.10 -11.95 -28.11
CA LEU A 245 7.42 -11.44 -27.83
C LEU A 245 8.19 -12.38 -26.92
N PRO A 246 9.48 -12.63 -27.20
CA PRO A 246 10.35 -13.34 -26.27
C PRO A 246 10.58 -12.48 -25.01
N ASN A 247 10.54 -13.12 -23.84
CA ASN A 247 10.79 -12.42 -22.58
C ASN A 247 11.33 -13.32 -21.48
N ASP A 248 12.10 -12.74 -20.59
CA ASP A 248 12.65 -13.41 -19.41
C ASP A 248 11.83 -13.07 -18.15
N TRP A 249 11.33 -11.83 -18.02
CA TRP A 249 10.60 -11.35 -16.85
C TRP A 249 9.40 -10.47 -17.20
N VAL A 250 8.34 -10.60 -16.42
CA VAL A 250 7.15 -9.75 -16.49
C VAL A 250 6.98 -9.00 -15.17
N ILE A 251 6.96 -7.68 -15.25
CA ILE A 251 6.70 -6.78 -14.13
C ILE A 251 5.31 -6.16 -14.32
N ALA A 252 4.30 -6.73 -13.67
CA ALA A 252 2.90 -6.33 -13.82
C ALA A 252 2.52 -5.29 -12.74
N LEU A 253 2.67 -4.02 -13.07
CA LEU A 253 2.38 -2.89 -12.17
C LEU A 253 1.05 -2.22 -12.50
N THR A 254 0.00 -3.00 -12.39
CA THR A 254 -1.39 -2.68 -12.74
C THR A 254 -2.14 -1.92 -11.65
N GLY A 255 -1.48 -1.67 -10.51
CA GLY A 255 -2.03 -1.02 -9.33
C GLY A 255 -2.39 -2.00 -8.21
N TYR A 256 -2.85 -1.43 -7.09
CA TYR A 256 -3.19 -2.17 -5.88
C TYR A 256 -4.54 -1.72 -5.33
N GLN A 257 -5.17 -2.58 -4.55
CA GLN A 257 -6.48 -2.33 -3.96
C GLN A 257 -6.48 -2.66 -2.46
N PRO A 258 -7.31 -1.94 -1.66
CA PRO A 258 -7.50 -2.24 -0.27
C PRO A 258 -8.25 -3.57 -0.10
N ASN A 259 -8.04 -4.24 1.02
CA ASN A 259 -8.81 -5.44 1.37
C ASN A 259 -10.21 -5.06 1.89
N LEU A 260 -11.12 -4.76 0.98
CA LEU A 260 -12.50 -4.39 1.31
C LEU A 260 -13.33 -5.60 1.78
N GLU A 261 -12.96 -6.81 1.39
CA GLU A 261 -13.62 -8.03 1.86
C GLU A 261 -13.41 -8.22 3.38
N PHE A 262 -12.22 -7.84 3.88
CA PHE A 262 -11.97 -7.82 5.33
C PHE A 262 -12.89 -6.83 6.06
N LEU A 263 -13.18 -5.66 5.47
CA LEU A 263 -14.14 -4.72 6.04
C LEU A 263 -15.56 -5.28 6.03
N SER A 264 -15.97 -5.86 4.91
CA SER A 264 -17.31 -6.46 4.75
C SER A 264 -17.53 -7.63 5.70
N SER A 265 -16.50 -8.45 5.98
CA SER A 265 -16.61 -9.57 6.92
C SER A 265 -16.92 -9.14 8.36
N MET A 266 -16.57 -7.90 8.73
CA MET A 266 -16.92 -7.29 10.01
C MET A 266 -18.29 -6.62 10.01
N GLY A 267 -19.02 -6.61 8.88
CA GLY A 267 -20.31 -5.93 8.71
C GLY A 267 -20.18 -4.44 8.37
N ILE A 268 -19.00 -3.95 8.00
CA ILE A 268 -18.83 -2.58 7.54
C ILE A 268 -19.45 -2.46 6.15
N GLN A 269 -20.39 -1.52 6.01
CA GLN A 269 -21.09 -1.26 4.76
C GLN A 269 -20.18 -0.52 3.78
N LEU A 270 -20.29 -0.87 2.51
CA LEU A 270 -19.58 -0.22 1.40
C LEU A 270 -20.60 0.44 0.46
N SER A 271 -20.24 1.53 -0.20
CA SER A 271 -21.08 2.12 -1.25
C SER A 271 -21.28 1.14 -2.42
N ASN A 272 -22.44 1.25 -3.09
CA ASN A 272 -22.81 0.36 -4.21
C ASN A 272 -22.24 0.81 -5.57
N ASP A 273 -21.30 1.74 -5.58
CA ASP A 273 -20.61 2.20 -6.78
C ASP A 273 -19.25 1.50 -6.97
N GLU A 274 -18.55 1.82 -8.05
CA GLU A 274 -17.22 1.26 -8.33
C GLU A 274 -16.16 1.64 -7.30
N VAL A 275 -16.38 2.71 -6.54
CA VAL A 275 -15.46 3.17 -5.49
C VAL A 275 -15.54 2.29 -4.26
N ARG A 276 -16.71 1.66 -3.97
CA ARG A 276 -16.94 0.83 -2.79
C ARG A 276 -16.42 1.51 -1.51
N LYS A 277 -16.71 2.83 -1.38
CA LYS A 277 -16.26 3.62 -0.21
C LYS A 277 -16.90 3.06 1.05
N PRO A 278 -16.13 2.77 2.12
CA PRO A 278 -16.70 2.35 3.40
C PRO A 278 -17.59 3.45 4.00
N VAL A 279 -18.66 3.05 4.66
CA VAL A 279 -19.53 3.97 5.39
C VAL A 279 -18.90 4.30 6.74
N TYR A 280 -18.64 5.56 6.97
CA TYR A 280 -18.11 6.08 8.24
C TYR A 280 -18.50 7.55 8.44
N ASN A 281 -18.48 8.01 9.67
CA ASN A 281 -18.65 9.42 10.02
C ASN A 281 -17.37 10.19 9.68
N GLU A 282 -17.44 11.25 8.88
CA GLU A 282 -16.27 12.01 8.39
C GLU A 282 -15.59 12.87 9.49
N GLU A 283 -16.26 13.09 10.64
CA GLU A 283 -15.67 13.81 11.77
C GLU A 283 -14.92 12.87 12.73
N THR A 284 -15.50 11.71 13.02
CA THR A 284 -14.98 10.75 14.00
C THR A 284 -14.26 9.55 13.39
N TYR A 285 -14.44 9.31 12.10
CA TYR A 285 -13.99 8.11 11.36
C TYR A 285 -14.60 6.80 11.85
N GLU A 286 -15.65 6.84 12.68
CA GLU A 286 -16.38 5.66 13.12
C GLU A 286 -17.27 5.12 12.01
N THR A 287 -17.22 3.79 11.81
CA THR A 287 -18.02 3.11 10.80
C THR A 287 -19.49 2.96 11.22
N ASN A 288 -20.30 2.32 10.37
CA ASN A 288 -21.66 1.88 10.75
C ASN A 288 -21.65 0.85 11.90
N ILE A 289 -20.51 0.26 12.22
CA ILE A 289 -20.33 -0.63 13.38
C ILE A 289 -19.71 0.19 14.51
N LYS A 290 -20.48 0.33 15.61
CA LYS A 290 -20.05 1.09 16.78
C LYS A 290 -18.69 0.59 17.30
N ASN A 291 -17.80 1.51 17.64
CA ASN A 291 -16.44 1.26 18.15
C ASN A 291 -15.45 0.67 17.12
N ILE A 292 -15.81 0.65 15.82
CA ILE A 292 -14.86 0.36 14.74
C ILE A 292 -14.60 1.64 13.95
N PHE A 293 -13.33 2.02 13.84
CA PHE A 293 -12.87 3.24 13.17
C PHE A 293 -11.96 2.91 11.98
N LEU A 294 -11.95 3.77 10.98
CA LEU A 294 -11.06 3.66 9.82
C LEU A 294 -10.02 4.78 9.84
N ALA A 295 -8.77 4.45 9.54
CA ALA A 295 -7.70 5.43 9.46
C ALA A 295 -6.85 5.26 8.18
N GLY A 296 -6.54 6.35 7.51
CA GLY A 296 -5.69 6.33 6.32
C GLY A 296 -6.43 6.06 5.03
N VAL A 297 -5.70 5.56 4.05
CA VAL A 297 -6.18 5.38 2.67
C VAL A 297 -7.37 4.41 2.55
N ILE A 298 -7.54 3.50 3.47
CA ILE A 298 -8.68 2.56 3.52
C ILE A 298 -10.02 3.29 3.53
N CYS A 299 -10.10 4.50 4.07
CA CYS A 299 -11.28 5.35 4.07
C CYS A 299 -11.76 5.74 2.66
N GLY A 300 -10.87 5.67 1.67
CA GLY A 300 -11.18 6.01 0.28
C GLY A 300 -11.79 4.87 -0.55
N GLY A 301 -11.87 3.65 0.00
CA GLY A 301 -12.27 2.47 -0.77
C GLY A 301 -11.32 2.24 -1.93
N MET A 302 -11.85 1.96 -3.13
CA MET A 302 -11.06 1.74 -4.35
C MET A 302 -10.40 3.03 -4.90
N ASN A 303 -10.76 4.21 -4.37
CA ASN A 303 -10.09 5.47 -4.70
C ASN A 303 -8.82 5.66 -3.87
N THR A 304 -7.75 4.94 -4.20
CA THR A 304 -6.48 4.89 -3.46
C THR A 304 -5.55 6.07 -3.69
N HIS A 305 -5.96 7.07 -4.51
CA HIS A 305 -5.12 8.22 -4.89
C HIS A 305 -5.65 9.56 -4.36
N ARG A 306 -6.58 9.53 -3.43
CA ARG A 306 -7.11 10.72 -2.75
C ARG A 306 -6.49 10.92 -1.36
N LEU A 307 -6.23 9.82 -0.65
CA LEU A 307 -5.70 9.83 0.70
C LEU A 307 -4.26 9.29 0.71
N PHE A 308 -3.39 10.03 1.36
CA PHE A 308 -1.96 9.75 1.51
C PHE A 308 -1.56 9.95 2.98
N ILE A 309 -0.31 9.70 3.33
CA ILE A 309 0.18 9.94 4.70
C ILE A 309 -0.09 11.39 5.12
N GLU A 310 0.23 12.34 4.24
CA GLU A 310 0.18 13.79 4.50
C GLU A 310 -1.20 14.33 4.89
N ASN A 311 -2.27 13.78 4.35
CA ASN A 311 -3.65 14.21 4.61
C ASN A 311 -4.47 13.21 5.43
N SER A 312 -3.84 12.11 5.87
CA SER A 312 -4.50 11.10 6.70
C SER A 312 -3.93 11.04 8.12
N ARG A 313 -2.80 11.68 8.39
CA ARG A 313 -2.17 11.67 9.72
C ARG A 313 -3.06 12.30 10.80
N GLU A 314 -3.90 13.27 10.44
CA GLU A 314 -4.89 13.91 11.32
C GLU A 314 -6.05 12.98 11.72
N HIS A 315 -6.28 11.87 10.99
CA HIS A 315 -7.29 10.89 11.38
C HIS A 315 -7.03 10.34 12.78
N ALA A 316 -5.75 10.18 13.16
CA ALA A 316 -5.34 9.64 14.45
C ALA A 316 -5.87 10.50 15.61
N GLU A 317 -5.65 11.82 15.58
CA GLU A 317 -6.11 12.74 16.62
C GLU A 317 -7.64 12.71 16.74
N ARG A 318 -8.36 12.79 15.61
CA ARG A 318 -9.82 12.81 15.59
C ARG A 318 -10.43 11.52 16.13
N ILE A 319 -9.88 10.37 15.77
CA ILE A 319 -10.34 9.06 16.27
C ILE A 319 -10.13 8.95 17.77
N ILE A 320 -8.91 9.25 18.24
CA ILE A 320 -8.61 9.17 19.68
C ILE A 320 -9.45 10.14 20.49
N GLN A 321 -9.67 11.36 19.98
CA GLN A 321 -10.57 12.32 20.63
C GLN A 321 -12.03 11.80 20.68
N ALA A 322 -12.51 11.17 19.62
CA ALA A 322 -13.84 10.56 19.58
C ALA A 322 -13.99 9.40 20.58
N ILE A 323 -12.95 8.60 20.77
CA ILE A 323 -12.91 7.50 21.75
C ILE A 323 -12.88 8.08 23.18
N LYS A 324 -12.08 9.12 23.43
CA LYS A 324 -11.90 9.73 24.74
C LYS A 324 -13.16 10.43 25.25
N ASN A 325 -14.01 10.96 24.36
CA ASN A 325 -15.22 11.69 24.71
C ASN A 325 -16.43 10.75 25.04
N ARG A 326 -16.23 9.46 25.16
CA ARG A 326 -17.24 8.45 25.50
C ARG A 326 -17.11 7.98 26.93
#